data_ebd56c3eebc28af764310325057b0cb2
#
_entry.id   ebd56c3eebc28af764310325057b0cb2
#
_cell.length_a   1.000
_cell.length_b   1.000
_cell.length_c   1.000
_cell.angle_alpha   90.00
_cell.angle_beta   90.00
_cell.angle_gamma   90.00
#
_symmetry.space_group_name_H-M   'P 1'
#
loop_
_entity.id
_entity.type
_entity.pdbx_description
1 polymer ?
#
loop_
_entity_poly.entity_id
_entity_poly.type
_entity_poly.pdbx_seq_one_letter_code
_entity_poly.pdbx_strand_id
1 'polypeptide(L)'
;MKAIKIGARASVGKRTQEVLEIIREGQAQVMMTAIGPKAVNQAVKISAEVLSHLREAGISCSLDARKDVIDLSEERTAHRILMIITAEGR
;
A
#
# COMPACT_ATOMS: atom_id res chain seq x y z
N MET A 1 9.54 -8.57 -1.77
CA MET A 1 8.56 -7.51 -1.45
C MET A 1 7.25 -8.15 -1.02
N LYS A 2 6.70 -7.70 0.08
CA LYS A 2 5.42 -8.18 0.57
C LYS A 2 4.28 -7.45 -0.16
N ALA A 3 3.29 -8.20 -0.63
CA ALA A 3 2.11 -7.63 -1.29
C ALA A 3 0.87 -7.81 -0.43
N ILE A 4 0.06 -6.76 -0.31
CA ILE A 4 -1.19 -6.74 0.46
C ILE A 4 -2.32 -6.21 -0.42
N LYS A 5 -3.44 -6.92 -0.44
CA LYS A 5 -4.62 -6.46 -1.15
C LYS A 5 -5.46 -5.58 -0.22
N ILE A 6 -5.79 -4.38 -0.67
CA ILE A 6 -6.61 -3.43 0.08
C ILE A 6 -8.01 -3.39 -0.53
N GLY A 7 -9.02 -3.70 0.28
CA GLY A 7 -10.41 -3.64 -0.15
C GLY A 7 -11.07 -2.32 0.20
N ALA A 8 -12.28 -2.12 -0.35
CA ALA A 8 -13.05 -0.90 -0.14
C ALA A 8 -13.44 -0.67 1.33
N ARG A 9 -13.52 -1.74 2.12
CA ARG A 9 -13.90 -1.69 3.54
C ARG A 9 -12.71 -1.86 4.49
N ALA A 10 -11.49 -1.76 3.96
CA ALA A 10 -10.30 -1.92 4.79
C ALA A 10 -10.26 -0.86 5.90
N SER A 11 -9.88 -1.29 7.10
CA SER A 11 -9.65 -0.36 8.20
C SER A 11 -8.30 0.31 7.99
N VAL A 12 -8.29 1.62 7.85
CA VAL A 12 -7.05 2.37 7.65
C VAL A 12 -6.10 2.17 8.83
N GLY A 13 -6.63 2.26 10.05
CA GLY A 13 -5.81 2.07 11.25
C GLY A 13 -5.18 0.70 11.36
N LYS A 14 -5.96 -0.36 11.15
CA LYS A 14 -5.47 -1.73 11.23
C LYS A 14 -4.45 -2.04 10.13
N ARG A 15 -4.74 -1.62 8.90
CA ARG A 15 -3.83 -1.85 7.78
C ARG A 15 -2.54 -1.05 7.91
N THR A 16 -2.62 0.16 8.44
CA THR A 16 -1.44 0.97 8.72
C THR A 16 -0.51 0.23 9.69
N GLN A 17 -1.05 -0.32 10.78
CA GLN A 17 -0.26 -1.07 11.74
C GLN A 17 0.33 -2.33 11.13
N GLU A 18 -0.43 -3.03 10.30
CA GLU A 18 0.05 -4.22 9.58
C GLU A 18 1.25 -3.89 8.69
N VAL A 19 1.17 -2.82 7.91
CA VAL A 19 2.27 -2.40 7.03
C VAL A 19 3.50 -2.01 7.84
N LEU A 20 3.32 -1.26 8.93
CA LEU A 20 4.43 -0.86 9.81
C LEU A 20 5.10 -2.08 10.44
N GLU A 21 4.33 -3.09 10.84
CA GLU A 21 4.85 -4.36 11.37
C GLU A 21 5.72 -5.08 10.34
N ILE A 22 5.23 -5.18 9.11
CA ILE A 22 5.96 -5.82 8.01
C ILE A 22 7.32 -5.14 7.79
N ILE A 23 7.33 -3.81 7.82
CA ILE A 23 8.55 -3.03 7.66
C ILE A 23 9.49 -3.24 8.85
N ARG A 24 8.95 -3.27 10.07
CA ARG A 24 9.74 -3.51 11.29
C ARG A 24 10.35 -4.90 11.31
N GLU A 25 9.71 -5.87 10.69
CA GLU A 25 10.21 -7.24 10.57
C GLU A 25 11.31 -7.40 9.52
N GLY A 26 11.67 -6.33 8.82
CA GLY A 26 12.81 -6.32 7.92
C GLY A 26 12.49 -6.20 6.45
N GLN A 27 11.22 -6.08 6.06
CA GLN A 27 10.85 -5.86 4.66
C GLN A 27 11.10 -4.41 4.29
N ALA A 28 12.00 -4.18 3.33
CA ALA A 28 12.29 -2.83 2.85
C ALA A 28 11.16 -2.24 2.01
N GLN A 29 10.35 -3.09 1.39
CA GLN A 29 9.27 -2.64 0.51
C GLN A 29 7.98 -3.40 0.81
N VAL A 30 6.87 -2.66 0.77
CA VAL A 30 5.52 -3.23 0.88
C VAL A 30 4.69 -2.66 -0.27
N MET A 31 4.03 -3.54 -1.00
CA MET A 31 3.14 -3.14 -2.09
C MET A 31 1.69 -3.36 -1.67
N MET A 32 0.90 -2.30 -1.75
CA MET A 32 -0.54 -2.40 -1.57
C MET A 32 -1.20 -2.37 -2.93
N THR A 33 -2.16 -3.26 -3.17
CA THR A 33 -2.92 -3.31 -4.42
C THR A 33 -4.37 -2.97 -4.14
N ALA A 34 -4.99 -2.18 -5.02
CA ALA A 34 -6.37 -1.76 -4.85
C ALA A 34 -7.08 -1.65 -6.20
N ILE A 35 -8.33 -2.11 -6.24
CA ILE A 35 -9.17 -2.04 -7.42
C ILE A 35 -10.43 -1.27 -7.06
N GLY A 36 -10.75 -0.26 -7.87
CA GLY A 36 -11.92 0.58 -7.68
C GLY A 36 -11.66 1.78 -6.78
N PRO A 37 -12.49 2.84 -6.91
CA PRO A 37 -12.22 4.13 -6.26
C PRO A 37 -12.22 4.07 -4.73
N LYS A 38 -13.09 3.27 -4.13
CA LYS A 38 -13.15 3.16 -2.67
C LYS A 38 -11.91 2.47 -2.10
N ALA A 39 -11.48 1.38 -2.74
CA ALA A 39 -10.28 0.65 -2.33
C ALA A 39 -9.03 1.51 -2.52
N VAL A 40 -8.93 2.22 -3.64
CA VAL A 40 -7.83 3.14 -3.92
C VAL A 40 -7.77 4.25 -2.88
N ASN A 41 -8.92 4.83 -2.51
CA ASN A 41 -8.97 5.85 -1.48
C ASN A 41 -8.42 5.33 -0.14
N GLN A 42 -8.79 4.11 0.24
CA GLN A 42 -8.27 3.49 1.46
C GLN A 42 -6.76 3.26 1.37
N ALA A 43 -6.27 2.77 0.23
CA ALA A 43 -4.83 2.56 0.02
C ALA A 43 -4.03 3.86 0.11
N VAL A 44 -4.57 4.96 -0.41
CA VAL A 44 -3.94 6.28 -0.32
C VAL A 44 -3.85 6.73 1.13
N LYS A 45 -4.93 6.59 1.90
CA LYS A 45 -4.96 6.95 3.32
C LYS A 45 -3.96 6.13 4.14
N ILE A 46 -3.91 4.82 3.90
CA ILE A 46 -2.98 3.92 4.57
C ILE A 46 -1.54 4.34 4.24
N SER A 47 -1.26 4.60 2.96
CA SER A 47 0.07 5.03 2.52
C SER A 47 0.51 6.31 3.21
N ALA A 48 -0.38 7.31 3.28
CA ALA A 48 -0.09 8.58 3.95
C ALA A 48 0.23 8.39 5.44
N GLU A 49 -0.57 7.56 6.12
CA GLU A 49 -0.35 7.26 7.54
C GLU A 49 0.98 6.54 7.76
N VAL A 50 1.28 5.52 6.95
CA VAL A 50 2.54 4.77 7.07
C VAL A 50 3.74 5.69 6.87
N LEU A 51 3.72 6.51 5.82
CA LEU A 51 4.82 7.44 5.54
C LEU A 51 5.00 8.44 6.68
N SER A 52 3.91 8.95 7.26
CA SER A 52 3.98 9.86 8.40
C SER A 52 4.65 9.21 9.61
N HIS A 53 4.24 7.98 9.94
CA HIS A 53 4.86 7.23 11.05
C HIS A 53 6.34 6.98 10.83
N LEU A 54 6.72 6.60 9.61
CA LEU A 54 8.13 6.34 9.29
C LEU A 54 8.98 7.60 9.41
N ARG A 55 8.46 8.72 8.89
CA ARG A 55 9.16 10.01 8.97
C ARG A 55 9.31 10.49 10.40
N GLU A 56 8.28 10.35 11.22
CA GLU A 56 8.35 10.68 12.65
C GLU A 56 9.39 9.83 13.39
N ALA A 57 9.60 8.61 12.94
CA ALA A 57 10.62 7.72 13.50
C ALA A 57 12.02 7.97 12.92
N GLY A 58 12.18 8.95 12.03
CA GLY A 58 13.47 9.27 11.41
C GLY A 58 13.88 8.31 10.31
N ILE A 59 12.94 7.56 9.75
CA ILE A 59 13.21 6.59 8.70
C ILE A 59 12.93 7.22 7.34
N SER A 60 13.92 7.24 6.46
CA SER A 60 13.76 7.67 5.08
C SER A 60 12.82 6.72 4.34
N CYS A 61 11.84 7.28 3.66
CA CYS A 61 10.85 6.48 2.95
C CYS A 61 10.36 7.20 1.70
N SER A 62 9.82 6.42 0.78
CA SER A 62 9.25 6.94 -0.46
C SER A 62 8.02 6.14 -0.87
N LEU A 63 7.21 6.73 -1.73
CA LEU A 63 6.02 6.11 -2.28
C LEU A 63 6.09 6.17 -3.79
N ASP A 64 5.87 5.03 -4.44
CA ASP A 64 5.72 4.92 -5.88
C ASP A 64 4.32 4.41 -6.16
N ALA A 65 3.60 5.09 -7.04
CA ALA A 65 2.26 4.70 -7.44
C ALA A 65 2.29 4.23 -8.89
N ARG A 66 1.74 3.05 -9.15
CA ARG A 66 1.68 2.47 -10.49
C ARG A 66 0.26 2.01 -10.79
N LYS A 67 0.00 1.80 -12.06
CA LYS A 67 -1.28 1.29 -12.53
C LYS A 67 -1.04 0.13 -13.50
N ASP A 68 -1.79 -0.94 -13.34
CA ASP A 68 -1.82 -2.00 -14.33
C ASP A 68 -3.28 -2.39 -14.65
N VAL A 69 -3.43 -3.32 -15.55
CA VAL A 69 -4.74 -3.84 -15.96
C VAL A 69 -4.76 -5.32 -15.67
N ILE A 70 -5.83 -5.77 -15.04
CA ILE A 70 -6.01 -7.20 -14.76
C ILE A 70 -7.28 -7.70 -15.44
N ASP A 71 -7.29 -8.97 -15.81
CA ASP A 71 -8.46 -9.62 -16.37
C ASP A 71 -9.32 -10.16 -15.25
N LEU A 72 -10.59 -9.75 -15.22
CA LEU A 72 -11.59 -10.26 -14.29
C LEU A 72 -12.33 -11.45 -14.87
N SER A 73 -12.51 -11.44 -16.21
CA SER A 73 -13.14 -12.51 -16.99
C SER A 73 -12.73 -12.32 -18.44
N GLU A 74 -13.19 -13.20 -19.34
CA GLU A 74 -12.88 -13.11 -20.76
C GLU A 74 -13.26 -11.79 -21.40
N GLU A 75 -14.29 -11.13 -20.88
CA GLU A 75 -14.81 -9.87 -21.45
C GLU A 75 -14.63 -8.65 -20.57
N ARG A 76 -14.03 -8.81 -19.38
CA ARG A 76 -13.93 -7.72 -18.42
C ARG A 76 -12.53 -7.55 -17.90
N THR A 77 -12.07 -6.29 -17.90
CA THR A 77 -10.81 -5.91 -17.30
C THR A 77 -11.07 -4.88 -16.21
N ALA A 78 -10.10 -4.71 -15.32
CA ALA A 78 -10.15 -3.66 -14.32
C ALA A 78 -8.76 -3.05 -14.20
N HIS A 79 -8.73 -1.75 -13.87
CA HIS A 79 -7.49 -1.07 -13.54
C HIS A 79 -7.19 -1.33 -12.07
N ARG A 80 -5.93 -1.68 -11.81
CA ARG A 80 -5.44 -1.90 -10.45
C ARG A 80 -4.39 -0.85 -10.15
N ILE A 81 -4.47 -0.26 -8.96
CA ILE A 81 -3.47 0.68 -8.47
C ILE A 81 -2.53 -0.06 -7.54
N LEU A 82 -1.25 0.19 -7.69
CA LEU A 82 -0.18 -0.37 -6.89
C LEU A 82 0.49 0.78 -6.14
N MET A 83 0.48 0.71 -4.82
CA MET A 83 1.13 1.71 -3.95
C MET A 83 2.30 1.02 -3.29
N ILE A 84 3.52 1.39 -3.69
CA ILE A 84 4.74 0.75 -3.21
C ILE A 84 5.44 1.69 -2.24
N ILE A 85 5.52 1.28 -0.99
CA ILE A 85 6.24 2.01 0.04
C ILE A 85 7.61 1.38 0.20
N THR A 86 8.64 2.21 0.11
CA THR A 86 10.01 1.80 0.36
C THR A 86 10.51 2.51 1.61
N ALA A 87 11.01 1.74 2.56
CA ALA A 87 11.66 2.25 3.77
C ALA A 87 13.17 1.99 3.64
N GLU A 88 13.96 3.05 3.66
CA GLU A 88 15.39 2.97 3.35
C GLU A 88 16.28 2.85 4.59
N GLY A 89 15.72 2.53 5.71
CA GLY A 89 16.46 2.44 6.95
C GLY A 89 16.83 3.82 7.52
N ARG A 90 17.80 3.84 8.41
CA ARG A 90 18.16 5.03 9.18
C ARG A 90 19.49 5.62 8.73
#